data_33b1030f824c206b414f4d73c088add9
#
_entry.id   33b1030f824c206b414f4d73c088add9
#
_cell.length_a   1.000
_cell.length_b   1.000
_cell.length_c   1.000
_cell.angle_alpha   90.00
_cell.angle_beta   90.00
_cell.angle_gamma   90.00
#
_symmetry.space_group_name_H-M   'P 1'
#
loop_
_entity.id
_entity.type
_entity.pdbx_description
1 polymer ?
#
loop_
_entity_poly.entity_id
_entity_poly.type
_entity_poly.pdbx_seq_one_letter_code
_entity_poly.pdbx_strand_id
1 'polypeptide(L)'
;MLLSEQAYKKIDREVAKFPADQKQSAVMAALAIAQDEKGWLAPETMQDVADYLGMPAVAVQEVATFYAMYNLKPTGKHKITVCTNLPCALSGGEKAAHYLKEKLGVDYRETTADGEFTLQEGECMGACGDAPVLLVNNKRMCSRMSHEKIDALVEELKK
;
A
#
# COMPACT_ATOMS: atom_id res chain seq x y z
N MET A 1 -17.35 -16.37 0.22
CA MET A 1 -15.91 -16.45 0.56
C MET A 1 -15.11 -16.28 -0.72
N LEU A 2 -14.39 -15.18 -0.84
CA LEU A 2 -13.64 -14.77 -2.04
C LEU A 2 -12.12 -14.95 -1.88
N LEU A 3 -11.64 -15.05 -0.64
CA LEU A 3 -10.24 -15.24 -0.32
C LEU A 3 -9.89 -16.73 -0.24
N SER A 4 -8.58 -17.03 -0.34
CA SER A 4 -8.10 -18.41 -0.17
C SER A 4 -8.19 -18.88 1.29
N GLU A 5 -8.22 -20.20 1.51
CA GLU A 5 -8.14 -20.77 2.86
C GLU A 5 -6.89 -20.30 3.63
N GLN A 6 -5.79 -20.06 2.92
CA GLN A 6 -4.57 -19.55 3.55
C GLN A 6 -4.75 -18.12 4.05
N ALA A 7 -5.47 -17.27 3.30
CA ALA A 7 -5.77 -15.91 3.73
C ALA A 7 -6.67 -15.93 4.97
N TYR A 8 -7.73 -16.75 4.99
CA TYR A 8 -8.58 -16.87 6.18
C TYR A 8 -7.81 -17.39 7.40
N LYS A 9 -6.94 -18.38 7.24
CA LYS A 9 -6.07 -18.84 8.33
C LYS A 9 -5.14 -17.76 8.88
N LYS A 10 -4.67 -16.84 8.00
CA LYS A 10 -3.91 -15.67 8.46
C LYS A 10 -4.80 -14.68 9.21
N ILE A 11 -6.02 -14.43 8.71
CA ILE A 11 -7.00 -13.57 9.39
C ILE A 11 -7.36 -14.14 10.77
N ASP A 12 -7.57 -15.45 10.89
CA ASP A 12 -7.85 -16.10 12.17
C ASP A 12 -6.73 -15.90 13.19
N ARG A 13 -5.47 -15.93 12.76
CA ARG A 13 -4.33 -15.65 13.63
C ARG A 13 -4.34 -14.20 14.13
N GLU A 14 -4.78 -13.25 13.30
CA GLU A 14 -4.93 -11.85 13.69
C GLU A 14 -6.11 -11.68 14.66
N VAL A 15 -7.24 -12.32 14.36
CA VAL A 15 -8.43 -12.33 15.24
C VAL A 15 -8.09 -12.89 16.63
N ALA A 16 -7.29 -13.96 16.68
CA ALA A 16 -6.91 -14.62 17.94
C ALA A 16 -6.06 -13.72 18.89
N LYS A 17 -5.57 -12.56 18.42
CA LYS A 17 -4.86 -11.58 19.25
C LYS A 17 -5.81 -10.71 20.09
N PHE A 18 -7.11 -10.76 19.81
CA PHE A 18 -8.13 -9.95 20.45
C PHE A 18 -9.11 -10.82 21.26
N PRO A 19 -9.83 -10.24 22.23
CA PRO A 19 -10.92 -10.94 22.92
C PRO A 19 -11.97 -11.48 21.93
N ALA A 20 -12.64 -12.58 22.27
CA ALA A 20 -13.57 -13.28 21.38
C ALA A 20 -14.75 -12.43 20.89
N ASP A 21 -15.16 -11.44 21.69
CA ASP A 21 -16.21 -10.46 21.38
C ASP A 21 -15.69 -9.24 20.59
N GLN A 22 -14.40 -9.18 20.29
CA GLN A 22 -13.72 -8.04 19.62
C GLN A 22 -13.09 -8.43 18.28
N LYS A 23 -13.68 -9.35 17.53
CA LYS A 23 -13.18 -9.79 16.20
C LYS A 23 -12.97 -8.63 15.22
N GLN A 24 -13.82 -7.63 15.29
CA GLN A 24 -13.74 -6.41 14.47
C GLN A 24 -12.40 -5.66 14.62
N SER A 25 -11.70 -5.81 15.74
CA SER A 25 -10.39 -5.18 15.96
C SER A 25 -9.32 -5.70 14.98
N ALA A 26 -9.54 -6.85 14.35
CA ALA A 26 -8.64 -7.40 13.34
C ALA A 26 -8.88 -6.85 11.92
N VAL A 27 -9.82 -5.90 11.72
CA VAL A 27 -10.23 -5.42 10.38
C VAL A 27 -9.06 -4.87 9.57
N MET A 28 -8.16 -4.12 10.18
CA MET A 28 -7.00 -3.57 9.47
C MET A 28 -6.08 -4.68 8.95
N ALA A 29 -5.79 -5.67 9.77
CA ALA A 29 -4.97 -6.81 9.38
C ALA A 29 -5.68 -7.67 8.31
N ALA A 30 -6.98 -7.89 8.45
CA ALA A 30 -7.78 -8.64 7.48
C ALA A 30 -7.79 -7.95 6.10
N LEU A 31 -7.97 -6.62 6.06
CA LEU A 31 -7.89 -5.84 4.82
C LEU A 31 -6.49 -5.90 4.19
N ALA A 32 -5.42 -5.82 4.99
CA ALA A 32 -4.06 -5.94 4.48
C ALA A 32 -3.80 -7.33 3.87
N ILE A 33 -4.26 -8.41 4.53
CA ILE A 33 -4.16 -9.79 4.02
C ILE A 33 -4.96 -9.96 2.72
N ALA A 34 -6.18 -9.41 2.68
CA ALA A 34 -7.02 -9.46 1.49
C ALA A 34 -6.39 -8.70 0.32
N GLN A 35 -5.84 -7.52 0.58
CA GLN A 35 -5.11 -6.74 -0.42
C GLN A 35 -3.85 -7.44 -0.92
N ASP A 36 -3.09 -8.09 -0.05
CA ASP A 36 -1.91 -8.86 -0.43
C ASP A 36 -2.25 -10.01 -1.39
N GLU A 37 -3.43 -10.60 -1.25
CA GLU A 37 -3.89 -11.69 -2.15
C GLU A 37 -4.49 -11.16 -3.46
N LYS A 38 -5.28 -10.08 -3.39
CA LYS A 38 -6.05 -9.57 -4.55
C LYS A 38 -5.37 -8.41 -5.28
N GLY A 39 -4.32 -7.83 -4.71
CA GLY A 39 -3.65 -6.63 -5.23
C GLY A 39 -4.34 -5.32 -4.85
N TRP A 40 -5.66 -5.34 -4.69
CA TRP A 40 -6.48 -4.20 -4.30
C TRP A 40 -7.77 -4.66 -3.62
N LEU A 41 -8.46 -3.74 -2.96
CA LEU A 41 -9.70 -3.99 -2.22
C LEU A 41 -10.91 -3.61 -3.06
N ALA A 42 -11.37 -4.56 -3.89
CA ALA A 42 -12.65 -4.43 -4.58
C ALA A 42 -13.81 -4.37 -3.57
N PRO A 43 -14.97 -3.76 -3.92
CA PRO A 43 -16.13 -3.73 -3.04
C PRO A 43 -16.54 -5.11 -2.51
N GLU A 44 -16.47 -6.12 -3.37
CA GLU A 44 -16.79 -7.52 -3.03
C GLU A 44 -15.78 -8.11 -2.05
N THR A 45 -14.52 -7.73 -2.15
CA THR A 45 -13.46 -8.16 -1.22
C THR A 45 -13.67 -7.54 0.16
N MET A 46 -14.04 -6.26 0.22
CA MET A 46 -14.37 -5.59 1.47
C MET A 46 -15.62 -6.20 2.11
N GLN A 47 -16.64 -6.55 1.31
CA GLN A 47 -17.84 -7.23 1.79
C GLN A 47 -17.49 -8.61 2.38
N ASP A 48 -16.64 -9.38 1.71
CA ASP A 48 -16.21 -10.71 2.20
C ASP A 48 -15.46 -10.62 3.55
N VAL A 49 -14.61 -9.61 3.72
CA VAL A 49 -13.96 -9.31 5.01
C VAL A 49 -14.99 -8.92 6.08
N ALA A 50 -15.98 -8.09 5.73
CA ALA A 50 -17.05 -7.70 6.63
C ALA A 50 -17.86 -8.89 7.14
N ASP A 51 -18.29 -9.75 6.23
CA ASP A 51 -19.04 -10.96 6.54
C ASP A 51 -18.22 -11.90 7.45
N TYR A 52 -16.94 -12.07 7.16
CA TYR A 52 -16.06 -12.94 7.93
C TYR A 52 -15.82 -12.45 9.37
N LEU A 53 -15.70 -11.14 9.55
CA LEU A 53 -15.50 -10.53 10.87
C LEU A 53 -16.81 -10.25 11.61
N GLY A 54 -17.98 -10.42 10.96
CA GLY A 54 -19.28 -10.09 11.52
C GLY A 54 -19.48 -8.60 11.71
N MET A 55 -18.99 -7.77 10.76
CA MET A 55 -19.08 -6.32 10.78
C MET A 55 -20.02 -5.80 9.69
N PRO A 56 -20.60 -4.59 9.85
CA PRO A 56 -21.26 -3.90 8.73
C PRO A 56 -20.24 -3.57 7.62
N ALA A 57 -20.60 -3.80 6.35
CA ALA A 57 -19.70 -3.51 5.22
C ALA A 57 -19.24 -2.05 5.18
N VAL A 58 -20.13 -1.11 5.57
CA VAL A 58 -19.78 0.31 5.64
C VAL A 58 -18.64 0.59 6.62
N ALA A 59 -18.58 -0.12 7.76
CA ALA A 59 -17.52 0.06 8.75
C ALA A 59 -16.16 -0.44 8.21
N VAL A 60 -16.16 -1.52 7.42
CA VAL A 60 -14.96 -1.99 6.73
C VAL A 60 -14.52 -0.99 5.66
N GLN A 61 -15.47 -0.43 4.90
CA GLN A 61 -15.21 0.59 3.90
C GLN A 61 -14.66 1.89 4.52
N GLU A 62 -15.17 2.31 5.68
CA GLU A 62 -14.64 3.46 6.43
C GLU A 62 -13.15 3.27 6.73
N VAL A 63 -12.75 2.11 7.23
CA VAL A 63 -11.33 1.80 7.50
C VAL A 63 -10.52 1.80 6.21
N ALA A 64 -11.01 1.15 5.15
CA ALA A 64 -10.30 1.05 3.88
C ALA A 64 -10.10 2.42 3.19
N THR A 65 -11.05 3.34 3.33
CA THR A 65 -10.97 4.69 2.76
C THR A 65 -10.14 5.66 3.60
N PHE A 66 -10.04 5.41 4.90
CA PHE A 66 -9.31 6.29 5.81
C PHE A 66 -7.80 6.12 5.69
N TYR A 67 -7.30 4.89 5.54
CA TYR A 67 -5.86 4.63 5.53
C TYR A 67 -5.29 4.55 4.10
N ALA A 68 -4.31 5.40 3.80
CA ALA A 68 -3.68 5.52 2.48
C ALA A 68 -2.91 4.25 2.02
N MET A 69 -2.68 3.28 2.91
CA MET A 69 -2.02 2.02 2.55
C MET A 69 -2.94 1.07 1.76
N TYR A 70 -4.26 1.28 1.80
CA TYR A 70 -5.21 0.47 1.06
C TYR A 70 -5.41 0.97 -0.36
N ASN A 71 -5.43 0.05 -1.31
CA ASN A 71 -5.66 0.31 -2.71
C ASN A 71 -7.14 0.05 -3.04
N LEU A 72 -7.90 1.11 -3.30
CA LEU A 72 -9.34 1.01 -3.62
C LEU A 72 -9.60 0.91 -5.13
N LYS A 73 -8.53 0.89 -5.93
CA LYS A 73 -8.54 0.69 -7.38
C LYS A 73 -7.39 -0.26 -7.75
N PRO A 74 -7.48 -0.94 -8.88
CA PRO A 74 -6.37 -1.74 -9.38
C PRO A 74 -5.07 -0.93 -9.42
N THR A 75 -3.99 -1.54 -8.98
CA THR A 75 -2.63 -0.99 -9.05
C THR A 75 -1.77 -1.87 -9.93
N GLY A 76 -0.64 -1.32 -10.39
CA GLY A 76 0.38 -2.13 -11.05
C GLY A 76 1.01 -3.15 -10.09
N LYS A 77 1.83 -4.01 -10.66
CA LYS A 77 2.57 -5.04 -9.91
C LYS A 77 3.40 -4.46 -8.76
N HIS A 78 3.94 -3.25 -8.96
CA HIS A 78 4.71 -2.53 -7.97
C HIS A 78 4.12 -1.14 -7.72
N LYS A 79 3.62 -0.91 -6.51
CA LYS A 79 3.23 0.43 -6.07
C LYS A 79 4.43 1.10 -5.40
N ILE A 80 4.90 2.21 -5.96
CA ILE A 80 5.97 3.04 -5.40
C ILE A 80 5.32 4.27 -4.78
N THR A 81 5.45 4.41 -3.47
CA THR A 81 4.97 5.58 -2.72
C THR A 81 6.14 6.45 -2.34
N VAL A 82 6.13 7.73 -2.70
CA VAL A 82 7.19 8.69 -2.39
C VAL A 82 6.73 9.66 -1.31
N CYS A 83 7.57 9.88 -0.31
CA CYS A 83 7.28 10.87 0.74
C CYS A 83 7.63 12.28 0.26
N THR A 84 6.65 13.17 0.24
CA THR A 84 6.80 14.59 -0.11
C THR A 84 6.55 15.52 1.09
N ASN A 85 6.42 14.97 2.29
CA ASN A 85 6.23 15.74 3.52
C ASN A 85 7.44 16.66 3.78
N LEU A 86 7.22 17.74 4.51
CA LEU A 86 8.17 18.84 4.64
C LEU A 86 9.64 18.42 4.91
N PRO A 87 9.97 17.53 5.87
CA PRO A 87 11.37 17.12 6.06
C PRO A 87 11.97 16.39 4.85
N CYS A 88 11.17 15.54 4.17
CA CYS A 88 11.60 14.86 2.95
C CYS A 88 11.72 15.83 1.78
N ALA A 89 10.80 16.77 1.62
CA ALA A 89 10.86 17.82 0.61
C ALA A 89 12.14 18.64 0.72
N LEU A 90 12.50 19.10 1.94
CA LEU A 90 13.73 19.83 2.22
C LEU A 90 15.00 19.00 1.94
N SER A 91 14.90 17.68 2.02
CA SER A 91 16.00 16.73 1.76
C SER A 91 15.98 16.17 0.32
N GLY A 92 15.22 16.77 -0.59
CA GLY A 92 15.16 16.38 -2.00
C GLY A 92 14.04 15.41 -2.38
N GLY A 93 13.04 15.19 -1.50
CA GLY A 93 11.87 14.34 -1.78
C GLY A 93 11.09 14.79 -3.01
N GLU A 94 10.89 16.10 -3.19
CA GLU A 94 10.24 16.67 -4.37
C GLU A 94 11.02 16.37 -5.67
N LYS A 95 12.36 16.44 -5.63
CA LYS A 95 13.20 16.11 -6.78
C LYS A 95 13.11 14.62 -7.12
N ALA A 96 13.10 13.75 -6.10
CA ALA A 96 12.92 12.31 -6.29
C ALA A 96 11.54 11.98 -6.87
N ALA A 97 10.49 12.65 -6.40
CA ALA A 97 9.13 12.52 -6.92
C ALA A 97 9.03 12.93 -8.39
N HIS A 98 9.57 14.09 -8.72
CA HIS A 98 9.58 14.59 -10.10
C HIS A 98 10.34 13.66 -11.04
N TYR A 99 11.51 13.20 -10.62
CA TYR A 99 12.30 12.24 -11.37
C TYR A 99 11.56 10.91 -11.62
N LEU A 100 10.84 10.41 -10.61
CA LEU A 100 9.99 9.21 -10.75
C LEU A 100 8.87 9.41 -11.76
N LYS A 101 8.18 10.56 -11.73
CA LYS A 101 7.14 10.89 -12.72
C LYS A 101 7.68 10.87 -14.14
N GLU A 102 8.80 11.54 -14.37
CA GLU A 102 9.45 11.58 -15.68
C GLU A 102 9.89 10.18 -16.13
N LYS A 103 10.55 9.42 -15.25
CA LYS A 103 11.08 8.09 -15.56
C LYS A 103 10.00 7.07 -15.86
N LEU A 104 8.90 7.09 -15.11
CA LEU A 104 7.79 6.15 -15.29
C LEU A 104 6.76 6.63 -16.32
N GLY A 105 6.79 7.92 -16.68
CA GLY A 105 5.83 8.52 -17.61
C GLY A 105 4.40 8.56 -17.07
N VAL A 106 4.24 8.67 -15.74
CA VAL A 106 2.93 8.70 -15.07
C VAL A 106 2.92 9.76 -13.97
N ASP A 107 1.73 10.26 -13.64
CA ASP A 107 1.53 11.12 -12.47
C ASP A 107 1.09 10.29 -11.25
N TYR A 108 0.89 10.96 -10.13
CA TYR A 108 0.39 10.31 -8.91
C TYR A 108 -0.97 9.64 -9.14
N ARG A 109 -1.13 8.46 -8.57
CA ARG A 109 -2.31 7.58 -8.68
C ARG A 109 -2.52 7.02 -10.08
N GLU A 110 -1.51 7.10 -10.94
CA GLU A 110 -1.52 6.50 -12.26
C GLU A 110 -0.65 5.25 -12.31
N THR A 111 -0.98 4.37 -13.23
CA THR A 111 -0.26 3.12 -13.48
C THR A 111 0.33 3.18 -14.88
N THR A 112 1.58 2.71 -15.04
CA THR A 112 2.24 2.59 -16.33
C THR A 112 1.44 1.71 -17.30
N ALA A 113 1.52 1.99 -18.59
CA ALA A 113 0.72 1.31 -19.62
C ALA A 113 0.98 -0.22 -19.67
N ASP A 114 2.17 -0.65 -19.24
CA ASP A 114 2.53 -2.07 -19.11
C ASP A 114 1.98 -2.74 -17.84
N GLY A 115 1.36 -1.96 -16.95
CA GLY A 115 0.83 -2.46 -15.67
C GLY A 115 1.89 -2.76 -14.61
N GLU A 116 3.16 -2.43 -14.83
CA GLU A 116 4.23 -2.76 -13.90
C GLU A 116 4.26 -1.84 -12.67
N PHE A 117 4.08 -0.53 -12.85
CA PHE A 117 4.25 0.44 -11.78
C PHE A 117 3.03 1.32 -11.57
N THR A 118 2.68 1.54 -10.31
CA THR A 118 1.78 2.63 -9.89
C THR A 118 2.58 3.61 -9.02
N LEU A 119 2.53 4.89 -9.36
CA LEU A 119 3.15 5.94 -8.54
C LEU A 119 2.13 6.53 -7.57
N GLN A 120 2.52 6.66 -6.31
CA GLN A 120 1.68 7.21 -5.25
C GLN A 120 2.46 8.30 -4.50
N GLU A 121 1.80 9.42 -4.24
CA GLU A 121 2.28 10.36 -3.23
C GLU A 121 1.94 9.82 -1.85
N GLY A 122 2.90 9.87 -0.94
CA GLY A 122 2.72 9.43 0.43
C GLY A 122 2.90 10.56 1.43
N GLU A 123 2.15 10.46 2.51
CA GLU A 123 2.38 11.26 3.70
C GLU A 123 3.64 10.78 4.45
N CYS A 124 3.88 11.26 5.65
CA CYS A 124 5.06 10.93 6.43
C CYS A 124 5.19 9.42 6.71
N MET A 125 6.35 8.84 6.37
CA MET A 125 6.69 7.43 6.62
C MET A 125 7.54 7.25 7.89
N GLY A 126 7.73 8.29 8.69
CA GLY A 126 8.51 8.24 9.93
C GLY A 126 10.03 8.10 9.74
N ALA A 127 10.55 8.21 8.52
CA ALA A 127 11.96 7.95 8.18
C ALA A 127 12.72 9.22 7.74
N CYS A 128 12.45 10.35 8.37
CA CYS A 128 12.99 11.66 7.98
C CYS A 128 14.52 11.73 7.99
N GLY A 129 15.19 10.98 8.89
CA GLY A 129 16.66 10.90 8.95
C GLY A 129 17.29 10.18 7.75
N ASP A 130 16.50 9.46 6.97
CA ASP A 130 16.91 8.70 5.80
C ASP A 130 16.35 9.26 4.48
N ALA A 131 15.84 10.49 4.52
CA ALA A 131 15.25 11.14 3.35
C ALA A 131 16.28 11.34 2.20
N PRO A 132 15.84 11.38 0.94
CA PRO A 132 14.48 11.06 0.46
C PRO A 132 14.13 9.59 0.60
N VAL A 133 12.86 9.27 0.94
CA VAL A 133 12.42 7.89 1.14
C VAL A 133 11.29 7.50 0.20
N LEU A 134 11.32 6.25 -0.24
CA LEU A 134 10.27 5.60 -1.00
C LEU A 134 9.81 4.34 -0.26
N LEU A 135 8.56 3.95 -0.48
CA LEU A 135 8.00 2.70 0.04
C LEU A 135 7.44 1.87 -1.12
N VAL A 136 7.95 0.66 -1.28
CA VAL A 136 7.48 -0.27 -2.32
C VAL A 136 6.50 -1.26 -1.71
N ASN A 137 5.31 -1.35 -2.32
CA ASN A 137 4.23 -2.29 -1.96
C ASN A 137 3.86 -2.26 -0.46
N ASN A 138 3.95 -1.09 0.20
CA ASN A 138 3.74 -0.90 1.63
C ASN A 138 4.65 -1.76 2.55
N LYS A 139 5.75 -2.32 2.03
CA LYS A 139 6.60 -3.29 2.74
C LYS A 139 8.07 -2.91 2.77
N ARG A 140 8.63 -2.52 1.63
CA ARG A 140 10.06 -2.24 1.50
C ARG A 140 10.33 -0.74 1.54
N MET A 141 10.93 -0.27 2.62
CA MET A 141 11.45 1.10 2.74
C MET A 141 12.76 1.22 1.96
N CYS A 142 12.86 2.25 1.11
CA CYS A 142 14.05 2.59 0.34
C CYS A 142 14.52 3.98 0.78
N SER A 143 15.76 4.08 1.27
CA SER A 143 16.29 5.26 1.94
C SER A 143 17.34 5.98 1.11
N ARG A 144 17.46 7.30 1.30
CA ARG A 144 18.47 8.16 0.65
C ARG A 144 18.48 8.00 -0.87
N MET A 145 17.28 8.11 -1.46
CA MET A 145 17.02 7.80 -2.85
C MET A 145 17.51 8.90 -3.77
N SER A 146 18.74 8.73 -4.30
CA SER A 146 19.25 9.52 -5.43
C SER A 146 18.62 9.02 -6.76
N HIS A 147 18.84 9.79 -7.86
CA HIS A 147 18.38 9.39 -9.18
C HIS A 147 18.95 8.02 -9.60
N GLU A 148 20.24 7.76 -9.34
CA GLU A 148 20.90 6.48 -9.65
C GLU A 148 20.29 5.31 -8.85
N LYS A 149 19.94 5.54 -7.59
CA LYS A 149 19.26 4.52 -6.78
C LYS A 149 17.83 4.27 -7.23
N ILE A 150 17.13 5.31 -7.67
CA ILE A 150 15.80 5.18 -8.28
C ILE A 150 15.89 4.35 -9.57
N ASP A 151 16.90 4.61 -10.41
CA ASP A 151 17.14 3.85 -11.63
C ASP A 151 17.40 2.38 -11.31
N ALA A 152 18.28 2.10 -10.37
CA ALA A 152 18.59 0.74 -9.95
C ALA A 152 17.37 0.02 -9.37
N LEU A 153 16.55 0.70 -8.56
CA LEU A 153 15.32 0.17 -8.00
C LEU A 153 14.31 -0.21 -9.09
N VAL A 154 14.07 0.69 -10.05
CA VAL A 154 13.12 0.44 -11.14
C VAL A 154 13.57 -0.74 -12.00
N GLU A 155 14.86 -0.84 -12.33
CA GLU A 155 15.40 -1.97 -13.08
C GLU A 155 15.41 -3.29 -12.28
N GLU A 156 15.58 -3.24 -10.96
CA GLU A 156 15.46 -4.41 -10.09
C GLU A 156 14.02 -4.94 -10.09
N LEU A 157 13.03 -4.04 -9.99
CA LEU A 157 11.61 -4.40 -9.89
C LEU A 157 11.02 -4.93 -11.20
N LYS A 158 11.62 -4.62 -12.35
CA LYS A 158 11.21 -5.13 -13.68
C LYS A 158 11.62 -6.59 -13.92
N LYS A 159 12.51 -7.15 -13.12
CA LYS A 159 12.98 -8.53 -13.24
C LYS A 159 12.03 -9.51 -12.55
#